data_d43b7c08fa11040919dbb9d236859009
#
_entry.id   d43b7c08fa11040919dbb9d236859009
#
_cell.length_a   1.000
_cell.length_b   1.000
_cell.length_c   1.000
_cell.angle_alpha   90.00
_cell.angle_beta   90.00
_cell.angle_gamma   90.00
#
_symmetry.space_group_name_H-M   'P 1'
#
loop_
_entity.id
_entity.type
_entity.pdbx_description
1 polymer ?
#
loop_
_entity_poly.entity_id
_entity_poly.type
_entity_poly.pdbx_seq_one_letter_code
_entity_poly.pdbx_strand_id
1 'polypeptide(L)'
;YRRRKSTGGARSEQTYTQSRQYQNYETDSENRGGNLFARAGLTWHPTAADELSLSGMTMLGDNDNTSLTPYHYGMLGAQADSYVMFRRNSGSGDMRMYHAELDYVHNFGEKHKIDFNLSFDRWKSDQDNYYQDSTTWNDGSQPTEYSYQYRPMHMNNRSWEAKVDYENQVTEDLKVEAGYDGRFSRENSPQESWIDETSWTGQNVAEDREYFNRFIYDIDVHALYATLTTKLGPVGVMAGLRGEYWRVNTESYDYWQEHDPSLRDTPFKKDYFQLFPSLFLSYHFNATAQL
;
A
#
# COMPACT_ATOMS: atom_id res chain seq x y z
N TYR A 1 -21.93 -1.29 -9.51
CA TYR A 1 -21.36 0.05 -9.66
C TYR A 1 -21.96 1.01 -8.64
N ARG A 2 -21.13 1.74 -7.90
CA ARG A 2 -21.58 2.70 -6.88
C ARG A 2 -20.92 4.05 -7.15
N ARG A 3 -21.72 5.13 -7.20
CA ARG A 3 -21.24 6.51 -7.21
C ARG A 3 -21.40 7.16 -5.83
N ARG A 4 -20.46 8.02 -5.48
CA ARG A 4 -20.47 8.79 -4.23
C ARG A 4 -20.04 10.22 -4.51
N LYS A 5 -20.72 11.17 -3.87
CA LYS A 5 -20.27 12.54 -3.71
C LYS A 5 -20.14 12.81 -2.22
N SER A 6 -19.05 13.42 -1.80
CA SER A 6 -18.86 13.90 -0.42
C SER A 6 -18.26 15.30 -0.45
N THR A 7 -18.69 16.13 0.49
CA THR A 7 -18.10 17.43 0.77
C THR A 7 -17.56 17.39 2.18
N GLY A 8 -16.47 18.09 2.43
CA GLY A 8 -15.81 18.13 3.73
C GLY A 8 -15.08 19.44 3.92
N GLY A 9 -14.75 19.75 5.16
CA GLY A 9 -13.91 20.86 5.54
C GLY A 9 -12.90 20.41 6.59
N ALA A 10 -11.73 21.07 6.61
CA ALA A 10 -10.72 20.88 7.63
C ALA A 10 -10.21 22.25 8.05
N ARG A 11 -9.96 22.42 9.36
CA ARG A 11 -9.36 23.63 9.92
C ARG A 11 -8.12 23.25 10.69
N SER A 12 -7.06 24.05 10.52
CA SER A 12 -5.83 23.91 11.29
C SER A 12 -5.32 25.27 11.75
N GLU A 13 -4.82 25.28 12.98
CA GLU A 13 -4.14 26.43 13.58
C GLU A 13 -2.77 25.96 14.04
N GLN A 14 -1.71 26.55 13.51
CA GLN A 14 -0.33 26.21 13.85
C GLN A 14 0.40 27.45 14.35
N THR A 15 1.11 27.28 15.45
CA THR A 15 1.87 28.36 16.08
C THR A 15 3.33 27.94 16.25
N TYR A 16 4.22 28.72 15.69
CA TYR A 16 5.66 28.52 15.78
C TYR A 16 6.24 29.48 16.82
N THR A 17 6.36 29.03 18.06
CA THR A 17 6.71 29.89 19.20
C THR A 17 8.10 30.51 19.11
N GLN A 18 9.07 29.78 18.56
CA GLN A 18 10.45 30.30 18.41
C GLN A 18 10.54 31.45 17.38
N SER A 19 9.86 31.34 16.25
CA SER A 19 9.82 32.37 15.22
C SER A 19 8.71 33.40 15.46
N ARG A 20 7.84 33.19 16.45
CA ARG A 20 6.64 33.99 16.72
C ARG A 20 5.71 34.10 15.51
N GLN A 21 5.61 33.04 14.70
CA GLN A 21 4.77 33.01 13.51
C GLN A 21 3.57 32.10 13.73
N TYR A 22 2.52 32.34 12.96
CA TYR A 22 1.38 31.41 12.85
C TYR A 22 1.05 31.11 11.39
N GLN A 23 0.41 29.96 11.19
CA GLN A 23 -0.22 29.54 9.96
C GLN A 23 -1.58 28.95 10.28
N ASN A 24 -2.62 29.55 9.77
CA ASN A 24 -3.99 29.06 9.92
C ASN A 24 -4.58 28.80 8.55
N TYR A 25 -5.40 27.74 8.43
CA TYR A 25 -6.14 27.50 7.21
C TYR A 25 -7.49 26.84 7.49
N GLU A 26 -8.41 27.04 6.56
CA GLU A 26 -9.67 26.32 6.48
C GLU A 26 -9.86 25.83 5.05
N THR A 27 -10.10 24.53 4.88
CA THR A 27 -10.21 23.90 3.57
C THR A 27 -11.63 23.49 3.31
N ASP A 28 -12.18 23.88 2.16
CA ASP A 28 -13.37 23.30 1.59
C ASP A 28 -13.00 22.28 0.53
N SER A 29 -13.59 21.11 0.59
CA SER A 29 -13.31 20.03 -0.37
C SER A 29 -14.57 19.37 -0.88
N GLU A 30 -14.52 18.97 -2.14
CA GLU A 30 -15.52 18.14 -2.78
C GLU A 30 -14.81 16.92 -3.42
N ASN A 31 -15.32 15.73 -3.12
CA ASN A 31 -14.86 14.50 -3.73
C ASN A 31 -16.03 13.81 -4.44
N ARG A 32 -15.79 13.39 -5.66
CA ARG A 32 -16.72 12.58 -6.46
C ARG A 32 -15.97 11.32 -6.89
N GLY A 33 -16.66 10.21 -6.91
CA GLY A 33 -16.04 8.98 -7.38
C GLY A 33 -17.04 7.85 -7.51
N GLY A 34 -16.64 6.83 -8.21
CA GLY A 34 -17.39 5.62 -8.39
C GLY A 34 -16.50 4.40 -8.29
N ASN A 35 -17.12 3.28 -8.00
CA ASN A 35 -16.42 2.00 -8.08
C ASN A 35 -17.31 0.90 -8.62
N LEU A 36 -16.69 0.00 -9.38
CA LEU A 36 -17.22 -1.26 -9.84
C LEU A 36 -16.47 -2.37 -9.14
N PHE A 37 -17.18 -3.29 -8.54
CA PHE A 37 -16.65 -4.51 -7.98
C PHE A 37 -17.26 -5.71 -8.70
N ALA A 38 -16.44 -6.67 -9.10
CA ALA A 38 -16.87 -7.93 -9.64
C ALA A 38 -16.03 -9.07 -9.06
N ARG A 39 -16.67 -10.19 -8.74
CA ARG A 39 -16.04 -11.42 -8.30
C ARG A 39 -16.70 -12.60 -8.99
N ALA A 40 -15.90 -13.56 -9.43
CA ALA A 40 -16.35 -14.83 -9.95
C ALA A 40 -15.45 -15.94 -9.46
N GLY A 41 -15.98 -17.14 -9.36
CA GLY A 41 -15.21 -18.32 -8.96
C GLY A 41 -15.89 -19.61 -9.45
N LEU A 42 -15.10 -20.65 -9.58
CA LEU A 42 -15.51 -21.97 -9.94
C LEU A 42 -14.79 -22.97 -9.06
N THR A 43 -15.51 -23.91 -8.48
CA THR A 43 -14.93 -25.06 -7.78
C THR A 43 -15.30 -26.31 -8.54
N TRP A 44 -14.31 -27.16 -8.74
CA TRP A 44 -14.44 -28.44 -9.42
C TRP A 44 -13.87 -29.56 -8.57
N HIS A 45 -14.58 -30.66 -8.46
CA HIS A 45 -14.15 -31.86 -7.74
C HIS A 45 -13.89 -32.99 -8.76
N PRO A 46 -12.65 -33.08 -9.28
CA PRO A 46 -12.28 -34.14 -10.23
C PRO A 46 -12.52 -35.56 -9.67
N THR A 47 -12.26 -35.74 -8.38
CA THR A 47 -12.54 -36.94 -7.61
C THR A 47 -13.11 -36.57 -6.24
N ALA A 48 -13.49 -37.56 -5.45
CA ALA A 48 -13.93 -37.33 -4.07
C ALA A 48 -12.79 -36.84 -3.14
N ALA A 49 -11.54 -37.04 -3.56
CA ALA A 49 -10.35 -36.63 -2.82
C ALA A 49 -9.80 -35.26 -3.25
N ASP A 50 -10.21 -34.77 -4.42
CA ASP A 50 -9.63 -33.59 -5.07
C ASP A 50 -10.64 -32.45 -5.17
N GLU A 51 -10.21 -31.27 -4.77
CA GLU A 51 -10.92 -30.02 -4.99
C GLU A 51 -9.99 -29.02 -5.69
N LEU A 52 -10.45 -28.44 -6.79
CA LEU A 52 -9.78 -27.38 -7.52
C LEU A 52 -10.68 -26.17 -7.58
N SER A 53 -10.25 -25.06 -7.04
CA SER A 53 -10.98 -23.80 -7.04
C SER A 53 -10.20 -22.73 -7.78
N LEU A 54 -10.86 -22.03 -8.69
CA LEU A 54 -10.34 -20.83 -9.36
C LEU A 54 -11.25 -19.67 -9.03
N SER A 55 -10.69 -18.61 -8.49
CA SER A 55 -11.44 -17.38 -8.21
C SER A 55 -10.74 -16.15 -8.76
N GLY A 56 -11.52 -15.14 -9.07
CA GLY A 56 -11.00 -13.85 -9.51
C GLY A 56 -11.88 -12.72 -9.03
N MET A 57 -11.23 -11.59 -8.75
CA MET A 57 -11.87 -10.36 -8.30
C MET A 57 -11.26 -9.17 -9.01
N THR A 58 -12.10 -8.21 -9.36
CA THR A 58 -11.64 -6.91 -9.85
C THR A 58 -12.38 -5.79 -9.17
N MET A 59 -11.66 -4.72 -8.88
CA MET A 59 -12.22 -3.44 -8.46
C MET A 59 -11.65 -2.35 -9.35
N LEU A 60 -12.57 -1.61 -10.00
CA LEU A 60 -12.26 -0.47 -10.84
C LEU A 60 -12.88 0.74 -10.18
N GLY A 61 -12.10 1.79 -9.95
CA GLY A 61 -12.58 3.01 -9.31
C GLY A 61 -12.10 4.23 -10.05
N ASP A 62 -12.92 5.27 -10.01
CA ASP A 62 -12.60 6.61 -10.45
C ASP A 62 -12.82 7.60 -9.30
N ASN A 63 -12.02 8.65 -9.25
CA ASN A 63 -12.23 9.73 -8.30
C ASN A 63 -11.80 11.08 -8.88
N ASP A 64 -12.63 12.09 -8.61
CA ASP A 64 -12.30 13.49 -8.82
C ASP A 64 -12.31 14.18 -7.46
N ASN A 65 -11.33 15.02 -7.22
CA ASN A 65 -11.27 15.85 -6.03
C ASN A 65 -11.05 17.31 -6.40
N THR A 66 -11.60 18.18 -5.60
CA THR A 66 -11.33 19.63 -5.67
C THR A 66 -11.33 20.19 -4.27
N SER A 67 -10.34 21.01 -3.95
CA SER A 67 -10.33 21.76 -2.69
C SER A 67 -9.84 23.18 -2.90
N LEU A 68 -10.32 24.07 -2.03
CA LEU A 68 -9.86 25.45 -1.92
C LEU A 68 -9.42 25.70 -0.48
N THR A 69 -8.21 26.19 -0.31
CA THR A 69 -7.61 26.41 1.00
C THR A 69 -6.92 27.75 1.04
N PRO A 70 -7.51 28.77 1.73
CA PRO A 70 -6.78 29.96 2.14
C PRO A 70 -5.85 29.63 3.32
N TYR A 71 -4.58 29.89 3.14
CA TYR A 71 -3.56 29.84 4.20
C TYR A 71 -3.25 31.25 4.65
N HIS A 72 -3.45 31.53 5.92
CA HIS A 72 -3.19 32.80 6.57
C HIS A 72 -1.88 32.72 7.34
N TYR A 73 -0.90 33.53 6.95
CA TYR A 73 0.40 33.58 7.59
C TYR A 73 0.61 34.92 8.27
N GLY A 74 1.13 34.89 9.48
CA GLY A 74 1.37 36.15 10.22
C GLY A 74 2.29 35.98 11.41
N MET A 75 2.47 37.11 12.12
CA MET A 75 3.24 37.20 13.35
C MET A 75 2.33 37.16 14.56
N LEU A 76 2.68 36.43 15.59
CA LEU A 76 1.94 36.39 16.86
C LEU A 76 1.87 37.80 17.49
N GLY A 77 0.64 38.24 17.74
CA GLY A 77 0.36 39.57 18.29
C GLY A 77 0.24 40.67 17.24
N ALA A 78 0.38 40.39 15.95
CA ALA A 78 0.02 41.33 14.90
C ALA A 78 -1.51 41.42 14.74
N GLN A 79 -2.00 42.60 14.27
CA GLN A 79 -3.43 42.82 14.05
C GLN A 79 -3.96 42.19 12.75
N ALA A 80 -3.06 41.86 11.81
CA ALA A 80 -3.41 41.33 10.51
C ALA A 80 -2.39 40.25 10.08
N ASP A 81 -2.81 39.39 9.17
CA ASP A 81 -1.93 38.46 8.47
C ASP A 81 -0.83 39.20 7.72
N SER A 82 0.37 38.61 7.62
CA SER A 82 1.45 39.13 6.81
C SER A 82 1.16 38.94 5.33
N TYR A 83 0.69 37.72 4.98
CA TYR A 83 0.23 37.39 3.64
C TYR A 83 -0.81 36.27 3.69
N VAL A 84 -1.56 36.14 2.61
CA VAL A 84 -2.51 35.05 2.39
C VAL A 84 -2.13 34.33 1.11
N MET A 85 -2.03 33.00 1.20
CA MET A 85 -1.85 32.13 0.04
C MET A 85 -3.15 31.34 -0.19
N PHE A 86 -3.77 31.53 -1.35
CA PHE A 86 -4.88 30.71 -1.79
C PHE A 86 -4.35 29.53 -2.60
N ARG A 87 -4.65 28.33 -2.17
CA ARG A 87 -4.36 27.10 -2.91
C ARG A 87 -5.65 26.46 -3.39
N ARG A 88 -5.76 26.28 -4.68
CA ARG A 88 -6.76 25.42 -5.28
C ARG A 88 -6.09 24.11 -5.71
N ASN A 89 -6.56 23.00 -5.16
CA ASN A 89 -6.20 21.69 -5.64
C ASN A 89 -7.35 21.13 -6.47
N SER A 90 -7.02 20.49 -7.59
CA SER A 90 -7.94 19.65 -8.33
C SER A 90 -7.22 18.40 -8.79
N GLY A 91 -7.91 17.29 -8.80
CA GLY A 91 -7.33 16.03 -9.24
C GLY A 91 -8.38 15.09 -9.76
N SER A 92 -7.95 14.23 -10.67
CA SER A 92 -8.74 13.10 -11.16
C SER A 92 -7.86 11.87 -11.19
N GLY A 93 -8.46 10.70 -10.99
CA GLY A 93 -7.69 9.48 -11.02
C GLY A 93 -8.53 8.24 -11.20
N ASP A 94 -7.86 7.17 -11.60
CA ASP A 94 -8.43 5.85 -11.65
C ASP A 94 -7.58 4.84 -10.86
N MET A 95 -8.28 3.88 -10.29
CA MET A 95 -7.70 2.76 -9.56
C MET A 95 -8.21 1.45 -10.16
N ARG A 96 -7.30 0.51 -10.33
CA ARG A 96 -7.59 -0.83 -10.86
C ARG A 96 -6.92 -1.87 -9.98
N MET A 97 -7.73 -2.72 -9.38
CA MET A 97 -7.26 -3.87 -8.60
C MET A 97 -7.73 -5.15 -9.27
N TYR A 98 -6.83 -6.07 -9.42
CA TYR A 98 -7.06 -7.41 -9.93
C TYR A 98 -6.50 -8.42 -8.93
N HIS A 99 -7.28 -9.42 -8.61
CA HIS A 99 -6.88 -10.56 -7.82
C HIS A 99 -7.31 -11.83 -8.53
N ALA A 100 -6.42 -12.80 -8.60
CA ALA A 100 -6.71 -14.15 -9.10
C ALA A 100 -6.12 -15.17 -8.14
N GLU A 101 -6.85 -16.23 -7.88
CA GLU A 101 -6.46 -17.26 -6.92
C GLU A 101 -6.82 -18.64 -7.45
N LEU A 102 -5.88 -19.55 -7.35
CA LEU A 102 -6.01 -20.97 -7.66
C LEU A 102 -5.71 -21.75 -6.40
N ASP A 103 -6.70 -22.53 -5.94
CA ASP A 103 -6.57 -23.44 -4.81
C ASP A 103 -6.71 -24.87 -5.30
N TYR A 104 -5.88 -25.75 -4.78
CA TYR A 104 -6.00 -27.18 -4.98
C TYR A 104 -5.81 -27.91 -3.66
N VAL A 105 -6.78 -28.73 -3.31
CA VAL A 105 -6.76 -29.56 -2.13
C VAL A 105 -6.81 -31.04 -2.56
N HIS A 106 -5.89 -31.82 -2.03
CA HIS A 106 -5.95 -33.26 -2.14
C HIS A 106 -6.02 -33.93 -0.77
N ASN A 107 -7.05 -34.73 -0.55
CA ASN A 107 -7.27 -35.47 0.67
C ASN A 107 -6.81 -36.95 0.47
N PHE A 108 -5.72 -37.33 1.14
CA PHE A 108 -5.26 -38.71 1.20
C PHE A 108 -6.14 -39.58 2.11
N GLY A 109 -6.91 -38.94 3.00
CA GLY A 109 -7.82 -39.53 3.97
C GLY A 109 -8.53 -38.46 4.79
N GLU A 110 -9.30 -38.86 5.80
CA GLU A 110 -10.13 -37.90 6.60
C GLU A 110 -9.32 -36.82 7.29
N LYS A 111 -8.08 -37.09 7.66
CA LYS A 111 -7.21 -36.18 8.43
C LYS A 111 -5.80 -36.08 7.85
N HIS A 112 -5.68 -36.30 6.55
CA HIS A 112 -4.41 -36.27 5.84
C HIS A 112 -4.62 -35.56 4.51
N LYS A 113 -4.07 -34.38 4.34
CA LYS A 113 -4.26 -33.53 3.16
C LYS A 113 -3.03 -32.74 2.78
N ILE A 114 -3.02 -32.30 1.56
CA ILE A 114 -2.14 -31.27 1.04
C ILE A 114 -2.97 -30.19 0.37
N ASP A 115 -2.66 -28.93 0.69
CA ASP A 115 -3.27 -27.76 0.11
C ASP A 115 -2.21 -27.00 -0.69
N PHE A 116 -2.54 -26.58 -1.89
CA PHE A 116 -1.76 -25.69 -2.71
C PHE A 116 -2.58 -24.45 -3.03
N ASN A 117 -2.01 -23.25 -2.78
CA ASN A 117 -2.60 -21.97 -3.14
C ASN A 117 -1.61 -21.18 -3.98
N LEU A 118 -2.08 -20.61 -5.08
CA LEU A 118 -1.35 -19.65 -5.90
C LEU A 118 -2.21 -18.42 -6.11
N SER A 119 -1.74 -17.27 -5.65
CA SER A 119 -2.45 -16.02 -5.85
C SER A 119 -1.60 -14.99 -6.60
N PHE A 120 -2.30 -14.12 -7.31
CA PHE A 120 -1.76 -12.98 -8.02
C PHE A 120 -2.58 -11.75 -7.69
N ASP A 121 -1.89 -10.69 -7.27
CA ASP A 121 -2.47 -9.39 -7.04
C ASP A 121 -1.79 -8.33 -7.91
N ARG A 122 -2.59 -7.46 -8.46
CA ARG A 122 -2.12 -6.25 -9.15
C ARG A 122 -2.96 -5.06 -8.73
N TRP A 123 -2.27 -4.04 -8.25
CA TRP A 123 -2.88 -2.75 -7.97
C TRP A 123 -2.21 -1.67 -8.82
N LYS A 124 -3.02 -0.94 -9.56
CA LYS A 124 -2.59 0.18 -10.39
C LYS A 124 -3.44 1.41 -10.04
N SER A 125 -2.78 2.54 -9.84
CA SER A 125 -3.43 3.83 -9.65
C SER A 125 -2.73 4.87 -10.51
N ASP A 126 -3.51 5.58 -11.30
CA ASP A 126 -3.06 6.70 -12.11
C ASP A 126 -3.86 7.93 -11.63
N GLN A 127 -3.18 9.00 -11.19
CA GLN A 127 -3.80 10.21 -10.67
C GLN A 127 -3.11 11.44 -11.25
N ASP A 128 -3.92 12.37 -11.73
CA ASP A 128 -3.49 13.71 -12.14
C ASP A 128 -3.83 14.70 -11.03
N ASN A 129 -2.83 15.40 -10.49
CA ASN A 129 -3.02 16.40 -9.44
C ASN A 129 -2.52 17.75 -9.91
N TYR A 130 -3.36 18.77 -9.75
CA TYR A 130 -3.10 20.14 -10.14
C TYR A 130 -3.18 21.05 -8.91
N TYR A 131 -2.16 21.87 -8.72
CA TYR A 131 -2.07 22.84 -7.64
C TYR A 131 -1.94 24.23 -8.27
N GLN A 132 -2.80 25.13 -7.85
CA GLN A 132 -2.83 26.53 -8.31
C GLN A 132 -2.74 27.42 -7.09
N ASP A 133 -1.65 28.17 -6.97
CA ASP A 133 -1.40 29.03 -5.83
C ASP A 133 -1.40 30.50 -6.23
N SER A 134 -1.97 31.35 -5.37
CA SER A 134 -1.78 32.78 -5.43
C SER A 134 -1.43 33.31 -4.04
N THR A 135 -0.33 34.05 -3.93
CA THR A 135 0.15 34.64 -2.68
C THR A 135 0.06 36.16 -2.75
N THR A 136 -0.64 36.72 -1.80
CA THR A 136 -0.83 38.21 -1.72
C THR A 136 -0.36 38.71 -0.36
N TRP A 137 0.53 39.71 -0.36
CA TRP A 137 1.03 40.38 0.85
C TRP A 137 0.11 41.50 1.25
N ASN A 138 -0.31 41.52 2.51
CA ASN A 138 -1.30 42.51 3.00
C ASN A 138 -0.75 43.90 3.16
N ASP A 139 0.57 44.06 3.25
CA ASP A 139 1.25 45.35 3.32
C ASP A 139 1.53 45.96 1.93
N GLY A 140 1.19 45.27 0.87
CA GLY A 140 1.46 45.68 -0.50
C GLY A 140 2.95 45.75 -0.86
N SER A 141 3.83 45.15 -0.07
CA SER A 141 5.28 45.16 -0.28
C SER A 141 5.72 44.48 -1.58
N GLN A 142 4.90 43.53 -2.06
CA GLN A 142 5.18 42.75 -3.25
C GLN A 142 3.91 42.57 -4.10
N PRO A 143 4.04 42.42 -5.42
CA PRO A 143 2.92 42.03 -6.28
C PRO A 143 2.44 40.61 -5.92
N THR A 144 1.19 40.30 -6.26
CA THR A 144 0.66 38.97 -6.11
C THR A 144 1.48 37.98 -6.95
N GLU A 145 1.99 36.94 -6.31
CA GLU A 145 2.69 35.83 -6.98
C GLU A 145 1.73 34.73 -7.31
N TYR A 146 2.00 34.06 -8.41
CA TYR A 146 1.22 32.93 -8.90
C TYR A 146 2.12 31.73 -9.15
N SER A 147 1.62 30.53 -8.84
CA SER A 147 2.23 29.31 -9.30
C SER A 147 1.18 28.29 -9.72
N TYR A 148 1.56 27.47 -10.67
CA TYR A 148 0.82 26.31 -11.14
C TYR A 148 1.73 25.11 -11.09
N GLN A 149 1.22 23.98 -10.61
CA GLN A 149 1.97 22.74 -10.55
C GLN A 149 1.07 21.57 -10.95
N TYR A 150 1.59 20.74 -11.85
CA TYR A 150 1.00 19.46 -12.24
C TYR A 150 1.87 18.33 -11.70
N ARG A 151 1.28 17.45 -10.92
CA ARG A 151 1.94 16.28 -10.31
C ARG A 151 1.14 15.01 -10.59
N PRO A 152 1.42 14.30 -11.68
CA PRO A 152 0.87 12.97 -11.87
C PRO A 152 1.47 12.00 -10.86
N MET A 153 0.66 11.08 -10.40
CA MET A 153 1.08 9.96 -9.56
C MET A 153 0.74 8.66 -10.27
N HIS A 154 1.74 7.84 -10.50
CA HIS A 154 1.60 6.52 -11.07
C HIS A 154 2.08 5.48 -10.07
N MET A 155 1.19 4.58 -9.66
CA MET A 155 1.54 3.46 -8.79
C MET A 155 1.20 2.15 -9.51
N ASN A 156 2.14 1.23 -9.53
CA ASN A 156 1.94 -0.09 -10.14
C ASN A 156 2.61 -1.14 -9.27
N ASN A 157 1.78 -1.79 -8.44
CA ASN A 157 2.20 -2.85 -7.54
C ASN A 157 1.68 -4.17 -8.05
N ARG A 158 2.53 -5.18 -8.01
CA ARG A 158 2.16 -6.57 -8.31
C ARG A 158 2.76 -7.49 -7.29
N SER A 159 2.02 -8.52 -6.92
CA SER A 159 2.52 -9.58 -6.06
C SER A 159 2.04 -10.95 -6.49
N TRP A 160 2.85 -11.93 -6.19
CA TRP A 160 2.54 -13.34 -6.30
C TRP A 160 2.75 -13.99 -4.94
N GLU A 161 1.86 -14.88 -4.57
CA GLU A 161 2.04 -15.75 -3.42
C GLU A 161 1.82 -17.19 -3.85
N ALA A 162 2.73 -18.06 -3.46
CA ALA A 162 2.62 -19.50 -3.69
C ALA A 162 2.78 -20.21 -2.35
N LYS A 163 1.76 -20.95 -1.94
CA LYS A 163 1.71 -21.62 -0.66
C LYS A 163 1.42 -23.10 -0.84
N VAL A 164 2.11 -23.93 -0.06
CA VAL A 164 1.85 -25.36 0.05
C VAL A 164 1.77 -25.72 1.52
N ASP A 165 0.66 -26.29 1.94
CA ASP A 165 0.43 -26.76 3.29
C ASP A 165 0.19 -28.28 3.28
N TYR A 166 0.93 -28.99 4.09
CA TYR A 166 0.74 -30.40 4.36
C TYR A 166 0.27 -30.59 5.80
N GLU A 167 -0.79 -31.37 5.97
CA GLU A 167 -1.37 -31.69 7.27
C GLU A 167 -1.63 -33.20 7.37
N ASN A 168 -1.18 -33.79 8.47
CA ASN A 168 -1.40 -35.20 8.75
C ASN A 168 -1.62 -35.48 10.25
N GLN A 169 -2.76 -36.04 10.58
CA GLN A 169 -3.01 -36.61 11.90
C GLN A 169 -2.47 -38.04 11.93
N VAL A 170 -1.19 -38.17 12.29
CA VAL A 170 -0.47 -39.46 12.27
C VAL A 170 -1.04 -40.46 13.26
N THR A 171 -1.46 -40.01 14.43
CA THR A 171 -2.22 -40.75 15.44
C THR A 171 -3.30 -39.89 16.06
N GLU A 172 -4.13 -40.43 16.96
CA GLU A 172 -5.14 -39.61 17.67
C GLU A 172 -4.55 -38.43 18.44
N ASP A 173 -3.32 -38.59 18.94
CA ASP A 173 -2.63 -37.60 19.75
C ASP A 173 -1.50 -36.86 19.02
N LEU A 174 -1.15 -37.25 17.79
CA LEU A 174 -0.02 -36.70 17.06
C LEU A 174 -0.45 -36.10 15.72
N LYS A 175 -0.32 -34.81 15.55
CA LYS A 175 -0.52 -34.06 14.31
C LYS A 175 0.80 -33.45 13.83
N VAL A 176 1.09 -33.57 12.56
CA VAL A 176 2.22 -32.95 11.88
C VAL A 176 1.70 -32.02 10.80
N GLU A 177 2.22 -30.82 10.78
CA GLU A 177 1.96 -29.82 9.76
C GLU A 177 3.31 -29.32 9.23
N ALA A 178 3.41 -29.12 7.93
CA ALA A 178 4.59 -28.53 7.30
C ALA A 178 4.16 -27.77 6.05
N GLY A 179 4.90 -26.73 5.71
CA GLY A 179 4.54 -25.97 4.53
C GLY A 179 5.64 -25.05 4.02
N TYR A 180 5.34 -24.51 2.88
CA TYR A 180 6.11 -23.48 2.20
C TYR A 180 5.20 -22.27 1.90
N ASP A 181 5.74 -21.06 2.06
CA ASP A 181 5.08 -19.79 1.73
C ASP A 181 6.09 -18.90 1.00
N GLY A 182 5.88 -18.68 -0.30
CA GLY A 182 6.70 -17.85 -1.16
C GLY A 182 5.93 -16.60 -1.56
N ARG A 183 6.48 -15.40 -1.31
CA ARG A 183 5.89 -14.10 -1.67
C ARG A 183 6.85 -13.31 -2.50
N PHE A 184 6.38 -12.78 -3.61
CA PHE A 184 7.16 -12.03 -4.59
C PHE A 184 6.41 -10.76 -4.93
N SER A 185 6.96 -9.61 -4.58
CA SER A 185 6.31 -8.33 -4.83
C SER A 185 7.24 -7.34 -5.50
N ARG A 186 6.67 -6.53 -6.39
CA ARG A 186 7.33 -5.42 -7.01
C ARG A 186 6.45 -4.18 -7.01
N GLU A 187 7.00 -3.10 -6.51
CA GLU A 187 6.45 -1.76 -6.60
C GLU A 187 7.28 -0.90 -7.56
N ASN A 188 6.63 -0.07 -8.35
CA ASN A 188 7.26 0.93 -9.21
C ASN A 188 6.40 2.20 -9.17
N SER A 189 6.96 3.25 -8.60
CA SER A 189 6.27 4.50 -8.31
C SER A 189 7.11 5.69 -8.78
N PRO A 190 6.98 6.12 -10.05
CA PRO A 190 7.58 7.37 -10.50
C PRO A 190 6.84 8.57 -9.89
N GLN A 191 7.60 9.57 -9.48
CA GLN A 191 7.13 10.87 -9.03
C GLN A 191 7.62 11.91 -10.01
N GLU A 192 6.69 12.65 -10.60
CA GLU A 192 6.95 13.64 -11.63
C GLU A 192 6.27 14.96 -11.25
N SER A 193 6.82 16.08 -11.71
CA SER A 193 6.25 17.41 -11.49
C SER A 193 6.55 18.32 -12.67
N TRP A 194 5.59 19.14 -13.03
CA TRP A 194 5.74 20.27 -13.94
C TRP A 194 5.28 21.54 -13.22
N ILE A 195 6.05 22.60 -13.33
CA ILE A 195 5.81 23.86 -12.62
C ILE A 195 5.83 25.06 -13.56
N ASP A 196 4.96 26.03 -13.29
CA ASP A 196 4.99 27.40 -13.82
C ASP A 196 4.85 28.37 -12.65
N GLU A 197 5.94 29.07 -12.33
CA GLU A 197 5.97 30.04 -11.20
C GLU A 197 5.49 31.44 -11.61
N THR A 198 5.02 31.62 -12.83
CA THR A 198 4.63 32.92 -13.37
C THR A 198 3.14 33.05 -13.63
N SER A 199 2.40 31.95 -13.62
CA SER A 199 1.02 31.89 -14.07
C SER A 199 0.16 30.99 -13.17
N TRP A 200 -1.06 31.43 -12.91
CA TRP A 200 -2.11 30.60 -12.27
C TRP A 200 -2.61 29.47 -13.16
N THR A 201 -2.45 29.57 -14.46
CA THR A 201 -3.05 28.66 -15.46
C THR A 201 -2.08 27.66 -16.06
N GLY A 202 -0.78 27.76 -15.75
CA GLY A 202 0.23 26.85 -16.28
C GLY A 202 0.48 27.02 -17.76
N GLN A 203 0.56 28.25 -18.26
CA GLN A 203 0.80 28.53 -19.68
C GLN A 203 2.25 28.22 -20.12
N ASN A 204 3.19 28.25 -19.17
CA ASN A 204 4.62 28.04 -19.39
C ASN A 204 5.18 26.95 -18.48
N VAL A 205 4.44 25.84 -18.33
CA VAL A 205 4.89 24.72 -17.49
C VAL A 205 6.21 24.15 -18.02
N ALA A 206 7.17 23.98 -17.13
CA ALA A 206 8.42 23.30 -17.35
C ALA A 206 8.50 22.07 -16.43
N GLU A 207 9.19 21.06 -16.89
CA GLU A 207 9.45 19.89 -16.07
C GLU A 207 10.33 20.24 -14.87
N ASP A 208 9.87 19.90 -13.67
CA ASP A 208 10.61 20.05 -12.42
C ASP A 208 11.51 18.83 -12.22
N ARG A 209 12.69 18.92 -12.80
CA ARG A 209 13.66 17.81 -12.82
C ARG A 209 14.24 17.51 -11.45
N GLU A 210 14.25 18.47 -10.53
CA GLU A 210 14.73 18.27 -9.17
C GLU A 210 13.71 17.51 -8.31
N TYR A 211 12.43 17.60 -8.67
CA TYR A 211 11.37 16.87 -8.02
C TYR A 211 11.28 15.41 -8.48
N PHE A 212 11.78 15.11 -9.68
CA PHE A 212 11.68 13.78 -10.25
C PHE A 212 12.36 12.73 -9.37
N ASN A 213 11.62 11.68 -9.07
CA ASN A 213 12.16 10.47 -8.44
C ASN A 213 11.39 9.24 -8.92
N ARG A 214 12.10 8.17 -9.27
CA ARG A 214 11.51 6.87 -9.49
C ARG A 214 12.03 5.90 -8.45
N PHE A 215 11.13 5.29 -7.73
CA PHE A 215 11.45 4.26 -6.74
C PHE A 215 10.93 2.90 -7.20
N ILE A 216 11.83 1.91 -7.20
CA ILE A 216 11.51 0.52 -7.49
C ILE A 216 11.89 -0.31 -6.27
N TYR A 217 10.96 -1.15 -5.83
CA TYR A 217 11.10 -1.97 -4.66
C TYR A 217 10.68 -3.41 -4.96
N ASP A 218 11.63 -4.33 -4.94
CA ASP A 218 11.42 -5.76 -5.12
C ASP A 218 11.67 -6.49 -3.80
N ILE A 219 10.71 -7.32 -3.38
CA ILE A 219 10.85 -8.20 -2.21
C ILE A 219 10.49 -9.62 -2.63
N ASP A 220 11.40 -10.53 -2.35
CA ASP A 220 11.16 -11.96 -2.41
C ASP A 220 11.29 -12.55 -0.99
N VAL A 221 10.29 -13.29 -0.55
CA VAL A 221 10.28 -13.98 0.74
C VAL A 221 10.04 -15.46 0.49
N HIS A 222 10.89 -16.30 1.04
CA HIS A 222 10.72 -17.73 1.06
C HIS A 222 10.66 -18.21 2.50
N ALA A 223 9.58 -18.82 2.90
CA ALA A 223 9.40 -19.39 4.22
C ALA A 223 9.14 -20.88 4.16
N LEU A 224 9.85 -21.63 5.01
CA LEU A 224 9.57 -23.03 5.30
C LEU A 224 9.17 -23.13 6.76
N TYR A 225 8.15 -23.89 7.05
CA TYR A 225 7.68 -24.10 8.42
C TYR A 225 7.24 -25.55 8.67
N ALA A 226 7.37 -25.95 9.92
CA ALA A 226 6.83 -27.21 10.43
C ALA A 226 6.32 -27.04 11.85
N THR A 227 5.22 -27.72 12.16
CA THR A 227 4.58 -27.75 13.48
C THR A 227 4.26 -29.18 13.87
N LEU A 228 4.57 -29.50 15.10
CA LEU A 228 4.21 -30.76 15.73
C LEU A 228 3.24 -30.47 16.88
N THR A 229 2.08 -31.09 16.85
CA THR A 229 1.10 -31.02 17.94
C THR A 229 0.90 -32.41 18.51
N THR A 230 1.04 -32.54 19.84
CA THR A 230 0.86 -33.83 20.53
C THR A 230 0.21 -33.66 21.90
N LYS A 231 -0.39 -34.74 22.39
CA LYS A 231 -0.91 -34.84 23.74
C LYS A 231 -0.08 -35.81 24.57
N LEU A 232 0.37 -35.36 25.73
CA LEU A 232 1.12 -36.16 26.71
C LEU A 232 0.29 -36.24 28.00
N GLY A 233 -0.66 -37.13 28.04
CA GLY A 233 -1.66 -37.20 29.10
C GLY A 233 -2.54 -35.94 29.12
N PRO A 234 -2.58 -35.20 30.24
CA PRO A 234 -3.38 -33.95 30.34
C PRO A 234 -2.70 -32.75 29.68
N VAL A 235 -1.45 -32.88 29.21
CA VAL A 235 -0.69 -31.78 28.64
C VAL A 235 -0.75 -31.85 27.11
N GLY A 236 -1.26 -30.77 26.50
CA GLY A 236 -1.13 -30.55 25.07
C GLY A 236 0.15 -29.74 24.78
N VAL A 237 0.90 -30.16 23.80
CA VAL A 237 2.15 -29.51 23.36
C VAL A 237 2.03 -29.22 21.87
N MET A 238 2.28 -27.97 21.47
CA MET A 238 2.47 -27.58 20.08
C MET A 238 3.84 -26.90 19.96
N ALA A 239 4.73 -27.47 19.17
CA ALA A 239 6.04 -26.93 18.89
C ALA A 239 6.17 -26.65 17.39
N GLY A 240 6.62 -25.47 17.02
CA GLY A 240 6.78 -25.06 15.63
C GLY A 240 8.09 -24.35 15.38
N LEU A 241 8.53 -24.41 14.15
CA LEU A 241 9.67 -23.66 13.65
C LEU A 241 9.34 -23.15 12.26
N ARG A 242 9.56 -21.83 12.03
CA ARG A 242 9.49 -21.18 10.73
C ARG A 242 10.85 -20.55 10.43
N GLY A 243 11.40 -20.82 9.26
CA GLY A 243 12.58 -20.16 8.73
C GLY A 243 12.18 -19.31 7.52
N GLU A 244 12.62 -18.06 7.50
CA GLU A 244 12.36 -17.13 6.41
C GLU A 244 13.67 -16.62 5.80
N TYR A 245 13.76 -16.70 4.48
CA TYR A 245 14.79 -16.07 3.68
C TYR A 245 14.18 -14.91 2.90
N TRP A 246 14.75 -13.74 3.09
CA TRP A 246 14.32 -12.47 2.49
C TRP A 246 15.37 -11.98 1.52
N ARG A 247 14.92 -11.56 0.35
CA ARG A 247 15.71 -10.78 -0.60
C ARG A 247 15.01 -9.46 -0.83
N VAL A 248 15.72 -8.37 -0.58
CA VAL A 248 15.25 -7.01 -0.83
C VAL A 248 16.16 -6.36 -1.86
N ASN A 249 15.58 -5.80 -2.91
CA ASN A 249 16.28 -5.01 -3.91
C ASN A 249 15.54 -3.68 -4.07
N THR A 250 16.26 -2.56 -3.91
CA THR A 250 15.70 -1.23 -4.10
C THR A 250 16.54 -0.42 -5.06
N GLU A 251 15.88 0.30 -5.93
CA GLU A 251 16.49 1.21 -6.89
C GLU A 251 15.77 2.56 -6.78
N SER A 252 16.55 3.64 -6.73
CA SER A 252 16.03 5.00 -6.74
C SER A 252 16.75 5.78 -7.84
N TYR A 253 16.00 6.46 -8.67
CA TYR A 253 16.53 7.21 -9.78
C TYR A 253 16.04 8.65 -9.71
N ASP A 254 16.95 9.60 -9.81
CA ASP A 254 16.65 10.98 -10.16
C ASP A 254 16.38 11.13 -11.67
N TYR A 255 16.05 12.34 -12.10
CA TYR A 255 15.78 12.65 -13.52
C TYR A 255 16.91 12.21 -14.47
N TRP A 256 18.15 12.48 -14.09
CA TRP A 256 19.30 12.23 -14.92
C TRP A 256 19.60 10.73 -15.01
N GLN A 257 19.49 10.03 -13.91
CA GLN A 257 19.65 8.56 -13.81
C GLN A 257 18.54 7.80 -14.54
N GLU A 258 17.33 8.35 -14.62
CA GLU A 258 16.24 7.76 -15.39
C GLU A 258 16.54 7.81 -16.90
N HIS A 259 17.08 8.92 -17.39
CA HIS A 259 17.33 9.15 -18.82
C HIS A 259 18.70 8.66 -19.29
N ASP A 260 19.66 8.51 -18.38
CA ASP A 260 20.98 7.94 -18.66
C ASP A 260 21.32 6.80 -17.68
N PRO A 261 21.13 5.54 -18.09
CA PRO A 261 21.43 4.39 -17.24
C PRO A 261 22.90 4.30 -16.77
N SER A 262 23.83 5.01 -17.42
CA SER A 262 25.23 5.02 -17.01
C SER A 262 25.48 5.82 -15.73
N LEU A 263 24.53 6.69 -15.35
CA LEU A 263 24.57 7.50 -14.13
C LEU A 263 23.92 6.82 -12.93
N ARG A 264 23.33 5.64 -13.13
CA ARG A 264 22.58 4.95 -12.06
C ARG A 264 23.51 4.42 -10.99
N ASP A 265 23.11 4.64 -9.76
CA ASP A 265 23.76 4.03 -8.60
C ASP A 265 23.58 2.51 -8.59
N THR A 266 24.48 1.85 -7.89
CA THR A 266 24.33 0.41 -7.65
C THR A 266 23.06 0.17 -6.81
N PRO A 267 22.16 -0.72 -7.23
CA PRO A 267 20.97 -1.06 -6.47
C PRO A 267 21.32 -1.51 -5.05
N PHE A 268 20.55 -1.05 -4.08
CA PHE A 268 20.68 -1.57 -2.73
C PHE A 268 20.08 -2.98 -2.70
N LYS A 269 20.90 -3.96 -2.32
CA LYS A 269 20.51 -5.36 -2.17
C LYS A 269 20.80 -5.85 -0.77
N LYS A 270 19.84 -6.52 -0.16
CA LYS A 270 20.00 -7.12 1.16
C LYS A 270 19.27 -8.45 1.22
N ASP A 271 20.04 -9.47 1.56
CA ASP A 271 19.54 -10.81 1.85
C ASP A 271 19.71 -11.08 3.36
N TYR A 272 18.72 -11.72 3.97
CA TYR A 272 18.82 -12.14 5.36
C TYR A 272 17.93 -13.36 5.63
N PHE A 273 18.30 -14.11 6.64
CA PHE A 273 17.57 -15.30 7.11
C PHE A 273 17.18 -15.11 8.57
N GLN A 274 15.94 -15.49 8.89
CA GLN A 274 15.42 -15.42 10.26
C GLN A 274 14.73 -16.72 10.64
N LEU A 275 14.83 -17.09 11.94
CA LEU A 275 14.13 -18.24 12.51
C LEU A 275 13.13 -17.77 13.56
N PHE A 276 11.96 -18.38 13.52
CA PHE A 276 10.84 -18.10 14.42
C PHE A 276 10.41 -19.41 15.10
N PRO A 277 11.02 -19.78 16.23
CA PRO A 277 10.53 -20.91 17.03
C PRO A 277 9.28 -20.53 17.79
N SER A 278 8.37 -21.47 17.97
CA SER A 278 7.16 -21.32 18.75
C SER A 278 6.92 -22.56 19.61
N LEU A 279 6.43 -22.35 20.84
CA LEU A 279 6.04 -23.42 21.76
C LEU A 279 4.79 -22.99 22.51
N PHE A 280 3.75 -23.80 22.42
CA PHE A 280 2.51 -23.62 23.15
C PHE A 280 2.27 -24.88 24.02
N LEU A 281 1.90 -24.63 25.27
CA LEU A 281 1.54 -25.66 26.21
C LEU A 281 0.12 -25.42 26.70
N SER A 282 -0.68 -26.46 26.75
CA SER A 282 -2.01 -26.41 27.32
C SER A 282 -2.18 -27.54 28.34
N TYR A 283 -2.96 -27.29 29.38
CA TYR A 283 -3.28 -28.29 30.41
C TYR A 283 -4.79 -28.49 30.49
N HIS A 284 -5.23 -29.72 30.29
CA HIS A 284 -6.63 -30.10 30.37
C HIS A 284 -6.95 -30.60 31.75
N PHE A 285 -7.69 -29.81 32.54
CA PHE A 285 -8.15 -30.20 33.89
C PHE A 285 -9.26 -31.23 33.83
N ASN A 286 -10.14 -31.11 32.82
CA ASN A 286 -11.24 -32.04 32.52
C ASN A 286 -11.71 -31.79 31.08
N ALA A 287 -12.79 -32.47 30.62
CA ALA A 287 -13.30 -32.38 29.24
C ALA A 287 -13.77 -30.98 28.85
N THR A 288 -13.99 -30.05 29.76
CA THR A 288 -14.57 -28.73 29.54
C THR A 288 -13.69 -27.56 30.00
N ALA A 289 -12.60 -27.83 30.72
CA ALA A 289 -11.71 -26.81 31.27
C ALA A 289 -10.26 -27.06 30.89
N GLN A 290 -9.64 -26.06 30.24
CA GLN A 290 -8.23 -26.08 29.87
C GLN A 290 -7.60 -24.71 30.17
N LEU A 291 -6.29 -24.69 30.38
CA LEU A 291 -5.43 -23.51 30.49
C LEU A 291 -4.45 -23.46 29.35
#